data_543f0c6fabfa06d386fabcb4ba4d703e
#
_entry.id   543f0c6fabfa06d386fabcb4ba4d703e
#
_cell.length_a   1.000
_cell.length_b   1.000
_cell.length_c   1.000
_cell.angle_alpha   90.00
_cell.angle_beta   90.00
_cell.angle_gamma   90.00
#
_symmetry.space_group_name_H-M   'P 1'
#
loop_
_entity.id
_entity.type
_entity.pdbx_description
1 polymer ?
#
loop_
_entity_poly.entity_id
_entity_poly.type
_entity_poly.pdbx_seq_one_letter_code
_entity_poly.pdbx_strand_id
1 'polypeptide(L)'
;MVIFRKRLREKRKELNLTQEELGKNIYLSKGEICAYEKGNRIPPLDVLIRIANFLEVDFLWLIGMELDYNKGNDKIVNLSEDDLKIINALKKDSDLYEKFLENPERIINKIRSIIK
;
A
#
# COMPACT_ATOMS: atom_id res chain seq x y z
N MET A 1 -9.26 -4.73 4.74
CA MET A 1 -8.49 -4.59 3.48
C MET A 1 -8.61 -5.82 2.59
N VAL A 2 -9.81 -6.04 2.06
CA VAL A 2 -10.06 -7.19 1.18
C VAL A 2 -9.26 -7.10 -0.12
N ILE A 3 -9.18 -5.91 -0.70
CA ILE A 3 -8.46 -5.70 -1.96
C ILE A 3 -6.97 -5.92 -1.80
N PHE A 4 -6.40 -5.47 -0.69
CA PHE A 4 -4.99 -5.69 -0.39
C PHE A 4 -4.62 -7.18 -0.40
N ARG A 5 -5.41 -8.00 0.32
CA ARG A 5 -5.15 -9.45 0.40
C ARG A 5 -5.09 -10.08 -0.98
N LYS A 6 -6.06 -9.76 -1.80
CA LYS A 6 -6.17 -10.31 -3.14
C LYS A 6 -5.01 -9.87 -4.03
N ARG A 7 -4.69 -8.58 -4.03
CA ARG A 7 -3.63 -8.02 -4.85
C ARG A 7 -2.25 -8.49 -4.42
N LEU A 8 -2.02 -8.62 -3.12
CA LEU A 8 -0.78 -9.19 -2.59
C LEU A 8 -0.56 -10.60 -3.12
N ARG A 9 -1.58 -11.43 -3.00
CA ARG A 9 -1.50 -12.82 -3.46
C ARG A 9 -1.30 -12.92 -4.96
N GLU A 10 -2.06 -12.16 -5.72
CA GLU A 10 -1.96 -12.15 -7.18
C GLU A 10 -0.58 -11.72 -7.65
N LYS A 11 -0.05 -10.64 -7.10
CA LYS A 11 1.29 -10.17 -7.48
C LYS A 11 2.38 -11.15 -7.08
N ARG A 12 2.27 -11.73 -5.90
CA ARG A 12 3.21 -12.76 -5.48
C ARG A 12 3.26 -13.92 -6.47
N LYS A 13 2.09 -14.37 -6.89
CA LYS A 13 1.98 -15.49 -7.85
C LYS A 13 2.48 -15.09 -9.23
N GLU A 14 2.22 -13.89 -9.68
CA GLU A 14 2.76 -13.38 -10.95
C GLU A 14 4.28 -13.42 -10.97
N LEU A 15 4.91 -13.15 -9.83
CA LEU A 15 6.37 -13.20 -9.70
C LEU A 15 6.90 -14.60 -9.41
N ASN A 16 6.02 -15.59 -9.36
CA ASN A 16 6.38 -16.97 -9.06
C ASN A 16 7.07 -17.14 -7.70
N LEU A 17 6.65 -16.37 -6.72
CA LEU A 17 7.20 -16.43 -5.37
C LEU A 17 6.30 -17.21 -4.44
N THR A 18 6.92 -18.03 -3.57
CA THR A 18 6.19 -18.60 -2.44
C THR A 18 6.02 -17.55 -1.35
N GLN A 19 5.15 -17.80 -0.39
CA GLN A 19 4.99 -16.93 0.77
C GLN A 19 6.32 -16.78 1.53
N GLU A 20 7.07 -17.86 1.66
CA GLU A 20 8.36 -17.84 2.32
C GLU A 20 9.38 -16.99 1.56
N GLU A 21 9.44 -17.15 0.25
CA GLU A 21 10.35 -16.38 -0.60
C GLU A 21 10.04 -14.90 -0.55
N LEU A 22 8.77 -14.54 -0.64
CA LEU A 22 8.36 -13.14 -0.51
C LEU A 22 8.78 -12.59 0.85
N GLY A 23 8.49 -13.31 1.92
CA GLY A 23 8.83 -12.89 3.27
C GLY A 23 10.32 -12.64 3.45
N LYS A 24 11.16 -13.55 2.94
CA LYS A 24 12.62 -13.39 3.04
C LYS A 24 13.11 -12.11 2.40
N ASN A 25 12.52 -11.71 1.29
CA ASN A 25 12.93 -10.50 0.57
C ASN A 25 12.53 -9.21 1.26
N ILE A 26 11.56 -9.26 2.16
CA ILE A 26 11.06 -8.08 2.86
C ILE A 26 11.15 -8.20 4.39
N TYR A 27 11.95 -9.15 4.86
CA TYR A 27 12.21 -9.38 6.28
C TYR A 27 10.96 -9.73 7.08
N LEU A 28 10.09 -10.55 6.49
CA LEU A 28 8.90 -11.07 7.13
C LEU A 28 8.92 -12.60 7.11
N SER A 29 8.22 -13.20 8.06
CA SER A 29 8.08 -14.66 8.09
C SER A 29 7.00 -15.12 7.11
N LYS A 30 7.07 -16.40 6.74
CA LYS A 30 6.01 -17.04 5.97
C LYS A 30 4.66 -16.91 6.67
N GLY A 31 4.64 -17.06 7.99
CA GLY A 31 3.40 -16.94 8.77
C GLY A 31 2.79 -15.56 8.70
N GLU A 32 3.62 -14.53 8.69
CA GLU A 32 3.14 -13.15 8.53
C GLU A 32 2.52 -12.93 7.16
N ILE A 33 3.19 -13.36 6.10
CA ILE A 33 2.65 -13.24 4.74
C ILE A 33 1.34 -14.03 4.63
N CYS A 34 1.30 -15.24 5.18
CA CYS A 34 0.09 -16.05 5.20
C CYS A 34 -1.07 -15.33 5.89
N ALA A 35 -0.80 -14.73 7.06
CA ALA A 35 -1.80 -14.01 7.82
C ALA A 35 -2.34 -12.80 7.05
N TYR A 36 -1.47 -12.09 6.35
CA TYR A 36 -1.87 -10.96 5.53
C TYR A 36 -2.73 -11.39 4.34
N GLU A 37 -2.36 -12.47 3.67
CA GLU A 37 -3.13 -12.98 2.53
C GLU A 37 -4.48 -13.55 2.95
N LYS A 38 -4.57 -14.11 4.14
CA LYS A 38 -5.84 -14.63 4.68
C LYS A 38 -6.72 -13.55 5.31
N GLY A 39 -6.14 -12.38 5.57
CA GLY A 39 -6.86 -11.30 6.22
C GLY A 39 -6.96 -11.44 7.73
N ASN A 40 -6.17 -12.32 8.34
CA ASN A 40 -6.14 -12.49 9.79
C ASN A 40 -5.42 -11.35 10.50
N ARG A 41 -4.55 -10.64 9.78
CA ARG A 41 -3.82 -9.49 10.29
C ARG A 41 -3.75 -8.42 9.22
N ILE A 42 -3.73 -7.18 9.68
CA ILE A 42 -3.52 -6.01 8.81
C ILE A 42 -2.08 -5.56 9.02
N PRO A 43 -1.28 -5.47 7.95
CA PRO A 43 0.11 -5.04 8.10
C PRO A 43 0.21 -3.59 8.54
N PRO A 44 1.22 -3.25 9.36
CA PRO A 44 1.52 -1.85 9.64
C PRO A 44 1.88 -1.09 8.37
N LEU A 45 1.80 0.23 8.43
CA LEU A 45 2.04 1.06 7.26
C LEU A 45 3.44 0.89 6.68
N ASP A 46 4.46 0.77 7.53
CA ASP A 46 5.83 0.55 7.07
C ASP A 46 5.97 -0.77 6.31
N VAL A 47 5.27 -1.80 6.76
CA VAL A 47 5.26 -3.10 6.07
C VAL A 47 4.54 -2.99 4.74
N LEU A 48 3.42 -2.29 4.68
CA LEU A 48 2.69 -2.06 3.43
C LEU A 48 3.57 -1.38 2.38
N ILE A 49 4.31 -0.36 2.79
CA ILE A 49 5.21 0.35 1.89
C ILE A 49 6.34 -0.57 1.42
N ARG A 50 6.89 -1.37 2.32
CA ARG A 50 7.93 -2.33 1.98
C ARG A 50 7.45 -3.36 0.96
N ILE A 51 6.24 -3.87 1.14
CA ILE A 51 5.61 -4.79 0.20
C ILE A 51 5.43 -4.14 -1.16
N ALA A 52 4.86 -2.94 -1.19
CA ALA A 52 4.62 -2.22 -2.43
C ALA A 52 5.92 -1.95 -3.21
N ASN A 53 6.95 -1.54 -2.50
CA ASN A 53 8.25 -1.27 -3.12
C ASN A 53 8.87 -2.54 -3.69
N PHE A 54 8.82 -3.65 -2.97
CA PHE A 54 9.38 -4.90 -3.45
C PHE A 54 8.62 -5.43 -4.67
N LEU A 55 7.30 -5.38 -4.62
CA LEU A 55 6.45 -5.84 -5.72
C LEU A 55 6.42 -4.86 -6.90
N GLU A 56 7.04 -3.71 -6.75
CA GLU A 56 7.05 -2.64 -7.76
C GLU A 56 5.64 -2.22 -8.18
N VAL A 57 4.75 -2.12 -7.20
CA VAL A 57 3.39 -1.66 -7.40
C VAL A 57 3.15 -0.36 -6.67
N ASP A 58 2.12 0.36 -7.12
CA ASP A 58 1.67 1.56 -6.44
C ASP A 58 1.08 1.19 -5.08
N PHE A 59 1.56 1.86 -4.03
CA PHE A 59 1.05 1.67 -2.68
C PHE A 59 -0.47 1.86 -2.61
N LEU A 60 -0.98 2.90 -3.24
CA LEU A 60 -2.41 3.19 -3.24
C LEU A 60 -3.21 2.12 -3.98
N TRP A 61 -2.68 1.64 -5.10
CA TRP A 61 -3.29 0.54 -5.80
C TRP A 61 -3.34 -0.72 -4.93
N LEU A 62 -2.24 -1.01 -4.23
CA LEU A 62 -2.14 -2.21 -3.41
C LEU A 62 -3.20 -2.23 -2.30
N ILE A 63 -3.46 -1.09 -1.68
CA ILE A 63 -4.44 -1.00 -0.59
C ILE A 63 -5.86 -0.72 -1.08
N GLY A 64 -6.05 -0.58 -2.39
CA GLY A 64 -7.37 -0.40 -2.96
C GLY A 64 -7.90 1.02 -2.93
N MET A 65 -7.02 2.00 -2.80
CA MET A 65 -7.41 3.42 -2.78
C MET A 65 -7.36 4.05 -4.16
N GLU A 66 -7.80 3.33 -5.17
CA GLU A 66 -7.89 3.88 -6.51
C GLU A 66 -9.11 4.78 -6.63
N LEU A 67 -8.90 5.98 -7.14
CA LEU A 67 -9.99 6.88 -7.45
C LEU A 67 -10.29 6.80 -8.95
N ASP A 68 -11.57 6.84 -9.26
CA ASP A 68 -12.03 6.84 -10.63
C ASP A 68 -11.97 8.27 -11.19
N TYR A 69 -11.04 8.50 -12.08
CA TYR A 69 -10.84 9.80 -12.69
C TYR A 69 -12.05 10.29 -13.47
N ASN A 70 -12.88 9.37 -13.93
CA ASN A 70 -14.04 9.68 -14.75
C ASN A 70 -15.19 10.30 -13.94
N LYS A 71 -15.08 10.27 -12.61
CA LYS A 71 -16.13 10.77 -11.73
C LYS A 71 -15.95 12.22 -11.30
N GLY A 72 -14.95 12.90 -11.84
CA GLY A 72 -14.79 14.31 -11.56
C GLY A 72 -13.80 14.63 -10.45
N ASN A 73 -13.60 15.92 -10.24
CA ASN A 73 -12.50 16.44 -9.43
C ASN A 73 -12.84 16.64 -7.97
N ASP A 74 -14.08 16.56 -7.65
CA ASP A 74 -14.61 16.79 -6.31
C ASP A 74 -14.48 15.57 -5.40
N LYS A 75 -13.97 14.50 -5.91
CA LYS A 75 -13.83 13.24 -5.15
C LYS A 75 -12.75 13.25 -4.11
N ILE A 76 -11.89 14.23 -4.13
CA ILE A 76 -10.87 14.42 -3.10
C ILE A 76 -11.48 14.51 -1.72
N VAL A 77 -12.63 15.19 -1.63
CA VAL A 77 -13.30 15.41 -0.36
C VAL A 77 -14.02 14.18 0.16
N ASN A 78 -14.05 13.12 -0.63
CA ASN A 78 -14.72 11.88 -0.28
C ASN A 78 -13.77 10.79 0.20
N LEU A 79 -12.61 11.17 0.70
CA LEU A 79 -11.71 10.22 1.35
C LEU A 79 -12.44 9.62 2.55
N SER A 80 -12.36 8.31 2.67
CA SER A 80 -12.93 7.62 3.82
C SER A 80 -12.15 7.96 5.09
N GLU A 81 -12.75 7.67 6.24
CA GLU A 81 -12.04 7.81 7.50
C GLU A 81 -10.78 6.94 7.54
N ASP A 82 -10.84 5.76 6.94
CA ASP A 82 -9.69 4.88 6.87
C ASP A 82 -8.58 5.47 6.02
N ASP A 83 -8.91 6.13 4.92
CA ASP A 83 -7.94 6.82 4.08
C ASP A 83 -7.24 7.94 4.85
N LEU A 84 -8.01 8.70 5.62
CA LEU A 84 -7.46 9.76 6.46
C LEU A 84 -6.57 9.21 7.57
N LYS A 85 -6.93 8.05 8.13
CA LYS A 85 -6.09 7.39 9.14
C LYS A 85 -4.75 6.97 8.56
N ILE A 86 -4.72 6.48 7.34
CA ILE A 86 -3.48 6.10 6.67
C ILE A 86 -2.59 7.32 6.45
N ILE A 87 -3.17 8.42 5.96
CA ILE A 87 -2.44 9.66 5.74
C ILE A 87 -1.91 10.22 7.07
N ASN A 88 -2.72 10.20 8.11
CA ASN A 88 -2.33 10.67 9.44
C ASN A 88 -1.24 9.78 10.05
N ALA A 89 -1.31 8.47 9.84
CA ALA A 89 -0.28 7.56 10.29
C ALA A 89 1.05 7.82 9.60
N LEU A 90 1.01 8.13 8.31
CA LEU A 90 2.20 8.52 7.55
C LEU A 90 2.86 9.74 8.16
N LYS A 91 2.07 10.75 8.54
CA LYS A 91 2.58 11.97 9.17
C LYS A 91 3.16 11.75 10.55
N LYS A 92 2.64 10.76 11.28
CA LYS A 92 3.12 10.43 12.63
C LYS A 92 4.40 9.63 12.64
N ASP A 93 4.67 8.90 11.58
CA ASP A 93 5.89 8.10 11.46
C ASP A 93 6.97 8.95 10.82
N SER A 94 7.96 9.36 11.61
CA SER A 94 9.01 10.24 11.13
C SER A 94 9.84 9.62 10.02
N ASP A 95 10.10 8.31 10.07
CA ASP A 95 10.89 7.63 9.05
C ASP A 95 10.14 7.59 7.72
N LEU A 96 8.85 7.28 7.76
CA LEU A 96 8.01 7.28 6.56
C LEU A 96 7.84 8.68 6.00
N TYR A 97 7.69 9.65 6.90
CA TYR A 97 7.57 11.04 6.49
C TYR A 97 8.86 11.54 5.85
N GLU A 98 10.02 11.14 6.37
CA GLU A 98 11.31 11.45 5.76
C GLU A 98 11.43 10.83 4.37
N LYS A 99 11.04 9.58 4.21
CA LYS A 99 11.01 8.94 2.89
C LYS A 99 10.08 9.66 1.93
N PHE A 100 8.96 10.13 2.43
CA PHE A 100 8.05 10.97 1.67
C PHE A 100 8.75 12.25 1.21
N LEU A 101 9.50 12.89 2.11
CA LEU A 101 10.23 14.12 1.79
C LEU A 101 11.39 13.87 0.83
N GLU A 102 12.05 12.72 0.89
CA GLU A 102 13.12 12.35 -0.03
C GLU A 102 12.64 12.22 -1.47
N ASN A 103 11.45 11.67 -1.66
CA ASN A 103 10.84 11.50 -2.96
C ASN A 103 9.44 12.09 -3.01
N PRO A 104 9.31 13.40 -2.71
CA PRO A 104 7.98 14.01 -2.62
C PRO A 104 7.24 13.97 -3.96
N GLU A 105 7.95 14.10 -5.07
CA GLU A 105 7.33 14.08 -6.39
C GLU A 105 6.63 12.76 -6.67
N ARG A 106 7.26 11.65 -6.32
CA ARG A 106 6.67 10.33 -6.54
C ARG A 106 5.33 10.18 -5.82
N ILE A 107 5.29 10.56 -4.56
CA ILE A 107 4.08 10.44 -3.74
C ILE A 107 3.07 11.51 -4.11
N ILE A 108 3.52 12.74 -4.32
CA ILE A 108 2.65 13.85 -4.73
C ILE A 108 2.05 13.54 -6.10
N ASN A 109 2.82 13.04 -7.05
CA ASN A 109 2.31 12.70 -8.36
C ASN A 109 1.26 11.59 -8.28
N LYS A 110 1.46 10.60 -7.42
CA LYS A 110 0.47 9.57 -7.19
C LYS A 110 -0.80 10.12 -6.56
N ILE A 111 -0.65 10.96 -5.56
CA ILE A 111 -1.80 11.63 -4.93
C ILE A 111 -2.51 12.51 -5.95
N ARG A 112 -1.79 13.28 -6.73
CA ARG A 112 -2.39 14.12 -7.78
C ARG A 112 -3.08 13.30 -8.85
N SER A 113 -2.51 12.16 -9.23
CA SER A 113 -3.15 11.28 -10.20
C SER A 113 -4.44 10.67 -9.64
N ILE A 114 -4.51 10.50 -8.34
CA ILE A 114 -5.72 10.04 -7.66
C ILE A 114 -6.74 11.19 -7.53
N ILE A 115 -6.25 12.39 -7.28
CA ILE A 115 -7.05 13.57 -6.98
C ILE A 115 -7.64 14.22 -8.24
N LYS A 116 -6.98 14.09 -9.36
CA LYS A 116 -7.50 14.64 -10.62
C LYS A 116 -8.74 13.85 -11.09
#